data_81ee8633c0321d0b1a1f53bd05618a0a
#
_entry.id   81ee8633c0321d0b1a1f53bd05618a0a
#
_cell.length_a   1.000
_cell.length_b   1.000
_cell.length_c   1.000
_cell.angle_alpha   90.00
_cell.angle_beta   90.00
_cell.angle_gamma   90.00
#
_symmetry.space_group_name_H-M   'P 1'
#
loop_
_entity.id
_entity.type
_entity.pdbx_description
1 polymer ?
#
loop_
_entity_poly.entity_id
_entity_poly.type
_entity_poly.pdbx_seq_one_letter_code
_entity_poly.pdbx_strand_id
1 'polypeptide(L)'
;MERFILISTDKAVNPTNVMGASKRLAEQVVQAVAGEYPGTRYVSVRFGNVLGSSGSVVPLFTAQIAQGGPLTVTHPDIVRYFMTIPEAAQLVLQAGLMGQSGQIFVLDMGEPMKIVELARLLIRMSGKSEAEVPIAFTGLR
;
A
#
# COMPACT_ATOMS: atom_id res chain seq x y z
N MET A 1 15.57 -22.87 5.56
CA MET A 1 14.58 -21.80 5.87
C MET A 1 13.23 -22.48 6.01
N GLU A 2 12.49 -22.24 7.07
CA GLU A 2 11.19 -22.90 7.30
C GLU A 2 10.04 -22.18 6.56
N ARG A 3 10.10 -20.86 6.48
CA ARG A 3 9.03 -20.02 5.90
C ARG A 3 9.61 -18.90 5.08
N PHE A 4 9.01 -18.64 3.94
CA PHE A 4 9.27 -17.52 3.06
C PHE A 4 7.96 -16.77 2.79
N ILE A 5 7.94 -15.46 3.04
CA ILE A 5 6.75 -14.63 2.80
C ILE A 5 7.10 -13.55 1.79
N LEU A 6 6.45 -13.59 0.63
CA LEU A 6 6.53 -12.54 -0.37
C LEU A 6 5.55 -11.41 -0.03
N ILE A 7 6.06 -10.22 0.22
CA ILE A 7 5.24 -9.02 0.30
C ILE A 7 4.86 -8.58 -1.11
N SER A 8 3.58 -8.68 -1.43
CA SER A 8 3.00 -8.29 -2.71
C SER A 8 2.05 -7.10 -2.55
N THR A 9 1.21 -6.83 -3.54
CA THR A 9 0.36 -5.64 -3.60
C THR A 9 -1.00 -5.97 -4.23
N ASP A 10 -2.03 -5.21 -3.89
CA ASP A 10 -3.34 -5.20 -4.56
C ASP A 10 -3.22 -4.97 -6.08
N LYS A 11 -2.21 -4.21 -6.51
CA LYS A 11 -1.94 -3.89 -7.93
C LYS A 11 -1.42 -5.08 -8.76
N ALA A 12 -1.10 -6.21 -8.12
CA ALA A 12 -0.75 -7.46 -8.80
C ALA A 12 -1.96 -8.26 -9.30
N VAL A 13 -3.19 -7.89 -8.93
CA VAL A 13 -4.42 -8.62 -9.34
C VAL A 13 -4.68 -8.47 -10.84
N ASN A 14 -4.81 -7.23 -11.30
CA ASN A 14 -4.96 -6.87 -12.71
C ASN A 14 -3.94 -5.76 -13.01
N PRO A 15 -2.67 -6.12 -13.28
CA PRO A 15 -1.61 -5.13 -13.37
C PRO A 15 -1.78 -4.22 -14.59
N THR A 16 -1.92 -2.93 -14.33
CA THR A 16 -2.00 -1.87 -15.36
C THR A 16 -0.68 -1.09 -15.50
N ASN A 17 0.33 -1.46 -14.70
CA ASN A 17 1.64 -0.82 -14.70
C ASN A 17 2.75 -1.84 -14.44
N VAL A 18 4.00 -1.44 -14.72
CA VAL A 18 5.19 -2.30 -14.59
C VAL A 18 5.38 -2.83 -13.17
N MET A 19 5.13 -2.00 -12.15
CA MET A 19 5.28 -2.42 -10.75
C MET A 19 4.29 -3.55 -10.38
N GLY A 20 3.02 -3.40 -10.76
CA GLY A 20 2.02 -4.46 -10.54
C GLY A 20 2.36 -5.74 -11.31
N ALA A 21 2.80 -5.61 -12.56
CA ALA A 21 3.21 -6.74 -13.40
C ALA A 21 4.43 -7.48 -12.81
N SER A 22 5.46 -6.77 -12.36
CA SER A 22 6.63 -7.37 -11.74
C SER A 22 6.30 -8.10 -10.43
N LYS A 23 5.41 -7.54 -9.61
CA LYS A 23 4.92 -8.22 -8.40
C LYS A 23 4.10 -9.46 -8.74
N ARG A 24 3.26 -9.41 -9.78
CA ARG A 24 2.52 -10.58 -10.25
C ARG A 24 3.46 -11.69 -10.72
N LEU A 25 4.50 -11.34 -11.46
CA LEU A 25 5.53 -12.31 -11.88
C LEU A 25 6.25 -12.92 -10.66
N ALA A 26 6.61 -12.11 -9.67
CA ALA A 26 7.23 -12.60 -8.44
C ALA A 26 6.33 -13.59 -7.69
N GLU A 27 5.02 -13.36 -7.63
CA GLU A 27 4.05 -14.33 -7.06
C GLU A 27 4.06 -15.66 -7.82
N GLN A 28 4.08 -15.62 -9.14
CA GLN A 28 4.12 -16.83 -9.98
C GLN A 28 5.41 -17.63 -9.76
N VAL A 29 6.56 -16.94 -9.65
CA VAL A 29 7.84 -17.57 -9.31
C VAL A 29 7.77 -18.23 -7.94
N VAL A 30 7.24 -17.55 -6.92
CA VAL A 30 7.09 -18.11 -5.57
C VAL A 30 6.18 -19.32 -5.56
N GLN A 31 5.08 -19.29 -6.33
CA GLN A 31 4.18 -20.46 -6.47
C GLN A 31 4.85 -21.66 -7.15
N ALA A 32 5.65 -21.42 -8.18
CA ALA A 32 6.41 -22.48 -8.86
C ALA A 32 7.43 -23.13 -7.91
N VAL A 33 8.24 -22.30 -7.24
CA VAL A 33 9.25 -22.74 -6.26
C VAL A 33 8.62 -23.51 -5.09
N ALA A 34 7.40 -23.15 -4.68
CA ALA A 34 6.68 -23.83 -3.60
C ALA A 34 6.41 -25.31 -3.90
N GLY A 35 6.24 -25.67 -5.18
CA GLY A 35 6.08 -27.06 -5.61
C GLY A 35 7.40 -27.86 -5.66
N GLU A 36 8.51 -27.16 -5.91
CA GLU A 36 9.82 -27.79 -6.08
C GLU A 36 10.55 -28.02 -4.74
N TYR A 37 10.29 -27.15 -3.74
CA TYR A 37 11.02 -27.14 -2.46
C TYR A 37 10.10 -27.31 -1.26
N PRO A 38 9.58 -28.53 -1.00
CA PRO A 38 8.60 -28.77 0.07
C PRO A 38 9.14 -28.57 1.49
N GLY A 39 10.44 -28.45 1.67
CA GLY A 39 11.09 -28.18 2.95
C GLY A 39 10.94 -26.72 3.44
N THR A 40 10.46 -25.82 2.58
CA THR A 40 10.17 -24.43 2.93
C THR A 40 8.71 -24.12 2.59
N ARG A 41 8.01 -23.45 3.49
CA ARG A 41 6.64 -22.97 3.26
C ARG A 41 6.67 -21.58 2.63
N TYR A 42 6.14 -21.48 1.41
CA TYR A 42 6.12 -20.25 0.62
C TYR A 42 4.72 -19.63 0.61
N VAL A 43 4.60 -18.40 1.05
CA VAL A 43 3.33 -17.66 1.11
C VAL A 43 3.51 -16.28 0.46
N SER A 44 2.52 -15.82 -0.27
CA SER A 44 2.47 -14.44 -0.75
C SER A 44 1.35 -13.67 -0.04
N VAL A 45 1.57 -12.39 0.24
CA VAL A 45 0.59 -11.54 0.93
C VAL A 45 0.39 -10.26 0.12
N ARG A 46 -0.86 -9.99 -0.28
CA ARG A 46 -1.28 -8.79 -0.99
C ARG A 46 -1.97 -7.83 -0.04
N PHE A 47 -1.57 -6.58 -0.06
CA PHE A 47 -2.28 -5.48 0.59
C PHE A 47 -2.09 -4.18 -0.17
N GLY A 48 -2.90 -3.18 0.14
CA GLY A 48 -2.88 -1.87 -0.50
C GLY A 48 -1.82 -0.94 0.09
N ASN A 49 -2.18 0.34 0.26
CA ASN A 49 -1.21 1.33 0.73
C ASN A 49 -1.01 1.24 2.25
N VAL A 50 0.23 1.47 2.69
CA VAL A 50 0.58 1.53 4.10
C VAL A 50 0.94 2.96 4.46
N LEU A 51 0.28 3.51 5.49
CA LEU A 51 0.49 4.88 5.96
C LEU A 51 1.93 5.07 6.46
N GLY A 52 2.55 6.17 6.05
CA GLY A 52 3.90 6.51 6.48
C GLY A 52 5.03 5.71 5.81
N SER A 53 4.71 4.84 4.84
CA SER A 53 5.75 4.13 4.07
C SER A 53 6.57 5.09 3.20
N SER A 54 7.82 4.72 2.91
CA SER A 54 8.72 5.52 2.06
C SER A 54 8.13 5.77 0.68
N GLY A 55 8.14 7.03 0.22
CA GLY A 55 7.55 7.43 -1.06
C GLY A 55 6.01 7.44 -1.10
N SER A 56 5.34 7.24 0.04
CA SER A 56 3.87 7.30 0.10
C SER A 56 3.34 8.73 0.19
N VAL A 57 2.01 8.85 0.06
CA VAL A 57 1.32 10.15 0.02
C VAL A 57 1.47 10.95 1.32
N VAL A 58 1.58 10.32 2.50
CA VAL A 58 1.69 11.02 3.78
C VAL A 58 3.01 11.81 3.89
N PRO A 59 4.20 11.21 3.69
CA PRO A 59 5.45 11.96 3.64
C PRO A 59 5.45 13.07 2.59
N LEU A 60 4.87 12.83 1.40
CA LEU A 60 4.75 13.85 0.37
C LEU A 60 3.93 15.05 0.85
N PHE A 61 2.74 14.82 1.39
CA PHE A 61 1.87 15.88 1.89
C PHE A 61 2.50 16.62 3.09
N THR A 62 3.17 15.91 3.99
CA THR A 62 3.89 16.54 5.10
C THR A 62 4.97 17.50 4.60
N ALA A 63 5.75 17.09 3.60
CA ALA A 63 6.76 17.95 2.98
C ALA A 63 6.12 19.18 2.29
N GLN A 64 5.02 19.00 1.57
CA GLN A 64 4.29 20.09 0.91
C GLN A 64 3.70 21.07 1.94
N ILE A 65 3.14 20.58 3.06
CA ILE A 65 2.65 21.44 4.16
C ILE A 65 3.77 22.26 4.76
N ALA A 66 4.94 21.67 4.98
CA ALA A 66 6.11 22.38 5.52
C ALA A 66 6.59 23.50 4.58
N GLN A 67 6.41 23.36 3.27
CA GLN A 67 6.74 24.34 2.24
C GLN A 67 5.65 25.42 2.02
N GLY A 68 4.49 25.30 2.68
CA GLY A 68 3.36 26.21 2.49
C GLY A 68 2.39 25.78 1.40
N GLY A 69 2.49 24.59 0.89
CA GLY A 69 1.62 24.02 -0.16
C GLY A 69 2.01 24.41 -1.59
N PRO A 70 1.13 24.16 -2.58
CA PRO A 70 -0.13 23.43 -2.43
C PRO A 70 0.09 21.94 -2.22
N LEU A 71 -0.90 21.25 -1.58
CA LEU A 71 -0.96 19.79 -1.62
C LEU A 71 -1.49 19.33 -2.97
N THR A 72 -0.73 18.45 -3.63
CA THR A 72 -1.09 17.97 -4.97
C THR A 72 -1.87 16.66 -4.89
N VAL A 73 -3.14 16.71 -5.26
CA VAL A 73 -4.04 15.55 -5.35
C VAL A 73 -4.38 15.31 -6.82
N THR A 74 -4.32 14.07 -7.27
CA THR A 74 -4.52 13.75 -8.69
C THR A 74 -5.97 14.04 -9.13
N HIS A 75 -6.96 13.59 -8.33
CA HIS A 75 -8.39 13.81 -8.63
C HIS A 75 -9.19 13.78 -7.32
N PRO A 76 -10.26 14.58 -7.17
CA PRO A 76 -11.03 14.67 -5.92
C PRO A 76 -11.70 13.35 -5.51
N ASP A 77 -12.04 12.49 -6.45
CA ASP A 77 -12.73 11.23 -6.17
C ASP A 77 -11.81 10.02 -6.05
N ILE A 78 -10.51 10.20 -6.11
CA ILE A 78 -9.58 9.09 -5.88
C ILE A 78 -9.69 8.60 -4.45
N VAL A 79 -10.00 7.31 -4.33
CA VAL A 79 -9.99 6.58 -3.06
C VAL A 79 -8.81 5.60 -3.02
N ARG A 80 -8.31 5.35 -1.82
CA ARG A 80 -7.31 4.30 -1.56
C ARG A 80 -7.62 3.64 -0.23
N TYR A 81 -7.25 2.37 -0.15
CA TYR A 81 -7.22 1.66 1.11
C TYR A 81 -5.90 1.93 1.81
N PHE A 82 -5.97 2.13 3.12
CA PHE A 82 -4.79 2.36 3.95
C PHE A 82 -4.82 1.46 5.18
N MET A 83 -3.65 0.98 5.58
CA MET A 83 -3.44 0.38 6.88
C MET A 83 -2.16 0.95 7.51
N THR A 84 -2.01 0.79 8.79
CA THR A 84 -0.78 1.19 9.49
C THR A 84 0.33 0.15 9.32
N ILE A 85 1.58 0.55 9.50
CA ILE A 85 2.73 -0.37 9.45
C ILE A 85 2.58 -1.50 10.48
N PRO A 86 2.21 -1.25 11.76
CA PRO A 86 2.01 -2.33 12.73
C PRO A 86 0.92 -3.32 12.34
N GLU A 87 -0.22 -2.85 11.81
CA GLU A 87 -1.29 -3.73 11.31
C GLU A 87 -0.80 -4.61 10.18
N ALA A 88 -0.16 -4.01 9.16
CA ALA A 88 0.40 -4.75 8.04
C ALA A 88 1.40 -5.83 8.52
N ALA A 89 2.31 -5.47 9.43
CA ALA A 89 3.30 -6.39 9.96
C ALA A 89 2.65 -7.57 10.71
N GLN A 90 1.67 -7.31 11.57
CA GLN A 90 0.96 -8.36 12.32
C GLN A 90 0.21 -9.31 11.38
N LEU A 91 -0.50 -8.79 10.39
CA LEU A 91 -1.25 -9.59 9.42
C LEU A 91 -0.31 -10.43 8.53
N VAL A 92 0.84 -9.89 8.14
CA VAL A 92 1.87 -10.63 7.41
C VAL A 92 2.42 -11.79 8.24
N LEU A 93 2.70 -11.57 9.52
CA LEU A 93 3.14 -12.63 10.44
C LEU A 93 2.06 -13.71 10.60
N GLN A 94 0.80 -13.32 10.78
CA GLN A 94 -0.33 -14.25 10.86
C GLN A 94 -0.48 -15.08 9.58
N ALA A 95 -0.43 -14.45 8.40
CA ALA A 95 -0.47 -15.15 7.12
C ALA A 95 0.68 -16.16 6.99
N GLY A 96 1.88 -15.79 7.42
CA GLY A 96 3.05 -16.67 7.44
C GLY A 96 2.89 -17.85 8.39
N LEU A 97 2.19 -17.67 9.52
CA LEU A 97 1.91 -18.74 10.48
C LEU A 97 0.84 -19.71 9.99
N MET A 98 -0.26 -19.18 9.44
CA MET A 98 -1.44 -19.94 9.03
C MET A 98 -1.32 -20.53 7.63
N GLY A 99 -0.56 -19.84 6.74
CA GLY A 99 -0.53 -20.14 5.32
C GLY A 99 0.09 -21.49 4.98
N GLN A 100 -0.46 -22.11 3.95
CA GLN A 100 0.12 -23.28 3.30
C GLN A 100 0.94 -22.85 2.09
N SER A 101 1.90 -23.70 1.69
CA SER A 101 2.81 -23.40 0.58
C SER A 101 2.04 -23.13 -0.71
N GLY A 102 2.40 -22.08 -1.44
CA GLY A 102 1.77 -21.66 -2.68
C GLY A 102 0.54 -20.74 -2.53
N GLN A 103 0.05 -20.51 -1.31
CA GLN A 103 -1.10 -19.64 -1.09
C GLN A 103 -0.77 -18.14 -1.23
N ILE A 104 -1.76 -17.41 -1.71
CA ILE A 104 -1.74 -15.93 -1.76
C ILE A 104 -2.85 -15.42 -0.84
N PHE A 105 -2.47 -14.70 0.22
CA PHE A 105 -3.40 -14.02 1.10
C PHE A 105 -3.67 -12.60 0.60
N VAL A 106 -4.92 -12.18 0.68
CA VAL A 106 -5.32 -10.79 0.48
C VAL A 106 -5.75 -10.26 1.83
N LEU A 107 -5.06 -9.21 2.31
CA LEU A 107 -5.38 -8.62 3.60
C LEU A 107 -6.63 -7.75 3.48
N ASP A 108 -7.49 -7.83 4.49
CA ASP A 108 -8.60 -6.90 4.63
C ASP A 108 -8.04 -5.50 4.96
N MET A 109 -8.35 -4.54 4.09
CA MET A 109 -7.86 -3.17 4.20
C MET A 109 -8.84 -2.22 4.89
N GLY A 110 -9.99 -2.75 5.37
CA GLY A 110 -11.06 -1.94 5.93
C GLY A 110 -11.71 -1.01 4.91
N GLU A 111 -12.12 0.19 5.36
CA GLU A 111 -12.83 1.16 4.52
C GLU A 111 -11.88 2.00 3.66
N PRO A 112 -12.25 2.28 2.40
CA PRO A 112 -11.46 3.15 1.54
C PRO A 112 -11.58 4.61 1.98
N MET A 113 -10.50 5.38 1.86
CA MET A 113 -10.45 6.80 2.16
C MET A 113 -10.18 7.62 0.91
N LYS A 114 -10.88 8.74 0.73
CA LYS A 114 -10.56 9.72 -0.32
C LYS A 114 -9.22 10.39 -0.01
N ILE A 115 -8.34 10.49 -1.02
CA ILE A 115 -7.03 11.15 -0.86
C ILE A 115 -7.18 12.62 -0.46
N VAL A 116 -8.21 13.29 -0.97
CA VAL A 116 -8.51 14.68 -0.60
C VAL A 116 -8.88 14.82 0.89
N GLU A 117 -9.58 13.84 1.47
CA GLU A 117 -9.91 13.86 2.90
C GLU A 117 -8.65 13.62 3.77
N LEU A 118 -7.76 12.75 3.30
CA LEU A 118 -6.45 12.57 3.95
C LEU A 118 -5.63 13.87 3.90
N ALA A 119 -5.62 14.58 2.78
CA ALA A 119 -4.95 15.87 2.64
C ALA A 119 -5.51 16.89 3.64
N ARG A 120 -6.84 17.04 3.73
CA ARG A 120 -7.52 17.92 4.70
C ARG A 120 -7.19 17.57 6.15
N LEU A 121 -7.18 16.28 6.46
CA LEU A 121 -6.82 15.80 7.79
C LEU A 121 -5.40 16.22 8.17
N LEU A 122 -4.42 16.02 7.28
CA LEU A 122 -3.03 16.40 7.54
C LEU A 122 -2.83 17.90 7.66
N ILE A 123 -3.52 18.72 6.86
CA ILE A 123 -3.51 20.19 7.01
C ILE A 123 -3.99 20.57 8.41
N ARG A 124 -5.15 20.05 8.85
CA ARG A 124 -5.70 20.33 10.18
C ARG A 124 -4.75 19.88 11.30
N MET A 125 -4.17 18.67 11.18
CA MET A 125 -3.21 18.15 12.16
C MET A 125 -1.94 18.98 12.25
N SER A 126 -1.56 19.70 11.19
CA SER A 126 -0.44 20.66 11.21
C SER A 126 -0.78 22.02 11.83
N GLY A 127 -2.00 22.22 12.31
CA GLY A 127 -2.48 23.48 12.86
C GLY A 127 -2.77 24.55 11.81
N LYS A 128 -2.85 24.19 10.53
CA LYS A 128 -3.10 25.09 9.40
C LYS A 128 -4.50 24.90 8.83
N SER A 129 -4.94 25.86 8.01
CA SER A 129 -6.19 25.85 7.26
C SER A 129 -5.95 25.62 5.77
N GLU A 130 -6.98 25.22 5.02
CA GLU A 130 -6.91 25.12 3.55
C GLU A 130 -6.68 26.47 2.86
N ALA A 131 -6.96 27.61 3.54
CA ALA A 131 -6.63 28.93 3.03
C ALA A 131 -5.11 29.21 3.07
N GLU A 132 -4.41 28.66 4.07
CA GLU A 132 -2.96 28.81 4.21
C GLU A 132 -2.20 27.76 3.38
N VAL A 133 -2.78 26.57 3.23
CA VAL A 133 -2.18 25.45 2.48
C VAL A 133 -3.24 24.88 1.54
N PRO A 134 -3.37 25.43 0.33
CA PRO A 134 -4.40 25.02 -0.61
C PRO A 134 -4.15 23.61 -1.17
N ILE A 135 -5.25 22.95 -1.60
CA ILE A 135 -5.20 21.67 -2.32
C ILE A 135 -5.33 21.96 -3.82
N ALA A 136 -4.38 21.48 -4.61
CA ALA A 136 -4.39 21.57 -6.07
C ALA A 136 -4.64 20.22 -6.71
N PHE A 137 -5.57 20.15 -7.68
CA PHE A 137 -5.84 18.95 -8.46
C PHE A 137 -5.01 18.95 -9.74
N THR A 138 -4.19 17.88 -9.93
CA THR A 138 -3.24 17.80 -11.05
C THR A 138 -3.77 17.06 -12.26
N GLY A 139 -4.93 16.41 -12.17
CA GLY A 139 -5.50 15.58 -13.22
C GLY A 139 -4.93 14.15 -13.24
N LEU A 140 -5.64 13.24 -13.90
CA LEU A 140 -5.16 11.89 -14.19
C LEU A 140 -4.18 11.97 -15.36
N ARG A 141 -3.06 11.27 -15.28
CA ARG A 141 -2.10 11.11 -16.38
C ARG A 141 -2.45 9.91 -17.23
#